data_fc175ecb5eec844f4c4073f4be34cd8a
#
_entry.id   fc175ecb5eec844f4c4073f4be34cd8a
#
_cell.length_a   1.000
_cell.length_b   1.000
_cell.length_c   1.000
_cell.angle_alpha   90.00
_cell.angle_beta   90.00
_cell.angle_gamma   90.00
#
_symmetry.space_group_name_H-M   'P 1'
#
loop_
_entity.id
_entity.type
_entity.pdbx_description
1 polymer ?
#
loop_
_entity_poly.entity_id
_entity_poly.type
_entity_poly.pdbx_seq_one_letter_code
_entity_poly.pdbx_strand_id
1 'polypeptide(L)'
;MNYLIRILLITLCIVISFQVSAQVVSSSKTKKADKAFALEQYYKAAELYKKVYSKTKNRALKAEITFKQAECYRLTGVDRDAKRAESYYKRAIKAKYPDVVVFLRYADILKKNAKYTEALAQYKKYVKLNPTDIRGEKGVKSCQLSVDWEGQPTRYKVAIMPIINSRFSDFSPAFGNKEYTEIYFVSSRKESTGTDIDERTGESFMDIYKTRIDKKGKWRSPVLEMETINTEASEGPMYLNKRGSVIYFTKCKVEKKKQLGCDIYVSQRKGKLWGEAQKLQIKVDSGVTVGHPAITDDENTIFFSSDQKGGYGGKDLWVVQKIKRNQWSDPMNLGPAINTAGDEMFPFIHSDGVLYFSSDGHVGMGGLDIYKSVPDSNLSFTSVVNLKSPVNSSGDDFGMIIERKDERGYFTSNRKGGKGGDDIYQF
;
A
#
# COMPACT_ATOMS: atom_id res chain seq x y z
N MET A 1 26.03 -34.38 -68.87
CA MET A 1 26.69 -34.40 -67.55
C MET A 1 25.89 -33.49 -66.60
N ASN A 2 24.90 -34.12 -65.95
CA ASN A 2 23.80 -33.45 -65.32
C ASN A 2 24.04 -33.24 -63.79
N TYR A 3 24.07 -32.04 -63.36
CA TYR A 3 24.00 -31.72 -61.90
C TYR A 3 22.57 -31.52 -61.52
N LEU A 4 22.00 -32.46 -60.77
CA LEU A 4 20.75 -32.41 -60.13
C LEU A 4 20.91 -31.55 -58.82
N ILE A 5 20.41 -30.33 -58.83
CA ILE A 5 20.25 -29.49 -57.61
C ILE A 5 18.99 -29.98 -56.92
N ARG A 6 19.16 -30.69 -55.81
CA ARG A 6 18.08 -30.96 -54.86
C ARG A 6 17.83 -29.69 -54.04
N ILE A 7 16.74 -29.00 -54.31
CA ILE A 7 16.21 -27.93 -53.45
C ILE A 7 15.53 -28.61 -52.28
N LEU A 8 16.18 -28.51 -51.13
CA LEU A 8 15.58 -28.89 -49.84
C LEU A 8 14.67 -27.74 -49.39
N LEU A 9 13.37 -27.89 -49.53
CA LEU A 9 12.36 -27.00 -48.96
C LEU A 9 12.37 -27.19 -47.45
N ILE A 10 13.11 -26.37 -46.74
CA ILE A 10 12.97 -26.20 -45.30
C ILE A 10 11.70 -25.36 -45.05
N THR A 11 10.61 -26.02 -44.75
CA THR A 11 9.41 -25.38 -44.22
C THR A 11 9.73 -24.85 -42.83
N LEU A 12 10.13 -23.60 -42.77
CA LEU A 12 10.25 -22.84 -41.52
C LEU A 12 8.84 -22.62 -40.99
N CYS A 13 8.37 -23.50 -40.10
CA CYS A 13 7.19 -23.24 -39.27
C CYS A 13 7.50 -22.08 -38.36
N ILE A 14 7.22 -20.86 -38.81
CA ILE A 14 7.13 -19.69 -37.94
C ILE A 14 5.89 -19.91 -37.07
N VAL A 15 6.09 -20.44 -35.87
CA VAL A 15 5.11 -20.39 -34.82
C VAL A 15 5.01 -18.91 -34.39
N ILE A 16 4.15 -18.17 -35.10
CA ILE A 16 3.71 -16.85 -34.62
C ILE A 16 2.87 -17.14 -33.38
N SER A 17 3.51 -17.09 -32.23
CA SER A 17 2.81 -16.96 -30.96
C SER A 17 2.05 -15.63 -31.02
N PHE A 18 0.79 -15.69 -31.44
CA PHE A 18 -0.15 -14.63 -31.19
C PHE A 18 -0.26 -14.47 -29.66
N GLN A 19 0.56 -13.62 -29.09
CA GLN A 19 0.19 -12.96 -27.84
C GLN A 19 -1.04 -12.13 -28.19
N VAL A 20 -2.21 -12.73 -27.99
CA VAL A 20 -3.45 -12.00 -27.91
C VAL A 20 -3.37 -11.21 -26.61
N SER A 21 -2.65 -10.08 -26.65
CA SER A 21 -2.95 -8.99 -25.73
C SER A 21 -4.44 -8.74 -25.92
N ALA A 22 -5.25 -9.14 -24.96
CA ALA A 22 -6.66 -8.75 -24.92
C ALA A 22 -6.66 -7.22 -24.88
N GLN A 23 -6.66 -6.58 -26.08
CA GLN A 23 -6.88 -5.16 -26.17
C GLN A 23 -8.22 -4.92 -25.46
N VAL A 24 -8.14 -4.32 -24.30
CA VAL A 24 -9.30 -3.81 -23.58
C VAL A 24 -10.00 -2.85 -24.53
N VAL A 25 -11.05 -3.35 -25.19
CA VAL A 25 -11.87 -2.55 -26.09
C VAL A 25 -12.61 -1.56 -25.21
N SER A 26 -11.99 -0.40 -24.97
CA SER A 26 -12.67 0.72 -24.31
C SER A 26 -13.92 1.04 -25.10
N SER A 27 -15.04 0.54 -24.66
CA SER A 27 -16.32 0.86 -25.22
C SER A 27 -16.57 2.35 -25.00
N SER A 28 -17.10 3.05 -26.00
CA SER A 28 -17.54 4.46 -25.84
C SER A 28 -18.43 4.63 -24.60
N LYS A 29 -19.11 3.57 -24.16
CA LYS A 29 -19.98 3.54 -22.98
C LYS A 29 -19.21 3.56 -21.67
N THR A 30 -17.99 2.98 -21.59
CA THR A 30 -17.17 2.93 -20.36
C THR A 30 -16.18 4.07 -20.25
N LYS A 31 -15.97 4.87 -21.29
CA LYS A 31 -14.95 5.92 -21.38
C LYS A 31 -14.84 6.82 -20.13
N LYS A 32 -15.98 7.21 -19.54
CA LYS A 32 -15.97 8.05 -18.31
C LYS A 32 -15.50 7.28 -17.08
N ALA A 33 -15.91 6.03 -16.97
CA ALA A 33 -15.49 5.15 -15.88
C ALA A 33 -14.00 4.77 -16.01
N ASP A 34 -13.56 4.44 -17.24
CA ASP A 34 -12.15 4.13 -17.53
C ASP A 34 -11.25 5.34 -17.24
N LYS A 35 -11.71 6.56 -17.56
CA LYS A 35 -10.97 7.78 -17.21
C LYS A 35 -10.87 7.97 -15.69
N ALA A 36 -11.96 7.76 -14.95
CA ALA A 36 -11.93 7.86 -13.48
C ALA A 36 -11.00 6.79 -12.88
N PHE A 37 -11.04 5.55 -13.40
CA PHE A 37 -10.14 4.48 -13.00
C PHE A 37 -8.66 4.84 -13.24
N ALA A 38 -8.34 5.36 -14.42
CA ALA A 38 -6.98 5.79 -14.76
C ALA A 38 -6.48 6.99 -13.92
N LEU A 39 -7.40 7.76 -13.33
CA LEU A 39 -7.09 8.82 -12.36
C LEU A 39 -7.12 8.33 -10.92
N GLU A 40 -7.12 7.01 -10.69
CA GLU A 40 -7.21 6.35 -9.38
C GLU A 40 -8.44 6.74 -8.54
N GLN A 41 -9.46 7.32 -9.15
CA GLN A 41 -10.74 7.65 -8.53
C GLN A 41 -11.61 6.38 -8.43
N TYR A 42 -11.14 5.39 -7.66
CA TYR A 42 -11.68 4.02 -7.71
C TYR A 42 -13.12 3.93 -7.22
N TYR A 43 -13.46 4.62 -6.13
CA TYR A 43 -14.84 4.70 -5.64
C TYR A 43 -15.77 5.29 -6.70
N LYS A 44 -15.40 6.41 -7.29
CA LYS A 44 -16.15 7.05 -8.38
C LYS A 44 -16.23 6.17 -9.63
N ALA A 45 -15.13 5.51 -10.01
CA ALA A 45 -15.10 4.59 -11.14
C ALA A 45 -16.09 3.43 -10.96
N ALA A 46 -16.14 2.83 -9.75
CA ALA A 46 -17.08 1.76 -9.41
C ALA A 46 -18.53 2.18 -9.64
N GLU A 47 -18.91 3.38 -9.19
CA GLU A 47 -20.26 3.92 -9.38
C GLU A 47 -20.59 4.21 -10.87
N LEU A 48 -19.61 4.70 -11.63
CA LEU A 48 -19.76 4.90 -13.07
C LEU A 48 -19.92 3.57 -13.82
N TYR A 49 -19.10 2.56 -13.51
CA TYR A 49 -19.23 1.21 -14.06
C TYR A 49 -20.59 0.59 -13.74
N LYS A 50 -21.11 0.75 -12.53
CA LYS A 50 -22.44 0.27 -12.12
C LYS A 50 -23.55 0.85 -13.01
N LYS A 51 -23.48 2.16 -13.32
CA LYS A 51 -24.41 2.83 -14.23
C LYS A 51 -24.35 2.28 -15.67
N VAL A 52 -23.17 1.92 -16.17
CA VAL A 52 -23.00 1.34 -17.51
C VAL A 52 -23.50 -0.10 -17.52
N TYR A 53 -23.19 -0.88 -16.48
CA TYR A 53 -23.64 -2.27 -16.33
C TYR A 53 -25.16 -2.41 -16.41
N SER A 54 -25.92 -1.54 -15.75
CA SER A 54 -27.38 -1.57 -15.75
C SER A 54 -27.99 -1.28 -17.12
N LYS A 55 -27.30 -0.49 -17.96
CA LYS A 55 -27.79 -0.04 -19.28
C LYS A 55 -27.35 -0.93 -20.45
N THR A 56 -26.37 -1.81 -20.27
CA THR A 56 -25.88 -2.66 -21.36
C THR A 56 -26.52 -4.05 -21.33
N LYS A 57 -26.83 -4.60 -22.52
CA LYS A 57 -27.26 -5.99 -22.71
C LYS A 57 -26.11 -6.88 -23.20
N ASN A 58 -24.99 -6.31 -23.62
CA ASN A 58 -23.83 -7.05 -24.13
C ASN A 58 -23.17 -7.86 -23.00
N ARG A 59 -23.17 -9.18 -23.15
CA ARG A 59 -22.66 -10.13 -22.13
C ARG A 59 -21.15 -9.98 -21.90
N ALA A 60 -20.35 -9.83 -22.97
CA ALA A 60 -18.91 -9.66 -22.86
C ALA A 60 -18.56 -8.36 -22.13
N LEU A 61 -19.21 -7.24 -22.49
CA LEU A 61 -19.03 -5.97 -21.80
C LEU A 61 -19.47 -6.05 -20.32
N LYS A 62 -20.51 -6.82 -20.01
CA LYS A 62 -20.90 -7.06 -18.60
C LYS A 62 -19.84 -7.82 -17.82
N ALA A 63 -19.20 -8.82 -18.41
CA ALA A 63 -18.11 -9.55 -17.76
C ALA A 63 -16.92 -8.64 -17.48
N GLU A 64 -16.52 -7.82 -18.46
CA GLU A 64 -15.45 -6.83 -18.32
C GLU A 64 -15.74 -5.79 -17.23
N ILE A 65 -16.94 -5.17 -17.26
CA ILE A 65 -17.36 -4.21 -16.24
C ILE A 65 -17.35 -4.85 -14.85
N THR A 66 -17.78 -6.11 -14.73
CA THR A 66 -17.80 -6.83 -13.45
C THR A 66 -16.38 -7.00 -12.91
N PHE A 67 -15.41 -7.35 -13.75
CA PHE A 67 -14.01 -7.42 -13.38
C PHE A 67 -13.46 -6.03 -12.97
N LYS A 68 -13.71 -5.00 -13.77
CA LYS A 68 -13.28 -3.62 -13.44
C LYS A 68 -13.90 -3.09 -12.14
N GLN A 69 -15.14 -3.46 -11.82
CA GLN A 69 -15.74 -3.14 -10.52
C GLN A 69 -15.03 -3.87 -9.37
N ALA A 70 -14.65 -5.15 -9.58
CA ALA A 70 -13.84 -5.87 -8.60
C ALA A 70 -12.50 -5.18 -8.36
N GLU A 71 -11.80 -4.77 -9.42
CA GLU A 71 -10.54 -4.00 -9.33
C GLU A 71 -10.75 -2.67 -8.59
N CYS A 72 -11.83 -1.93 -8.90
CA CYS A 72 -12.14 -0.71 -8.16
C CYS A 72 -12.22 -0.98 -6.65
N TYR A 73 -13.05 -1.95 -6.23
CA TYR A 73 -13.21 -2.25 -4.81
C TYR A 73 -11.95 -2.81 -4.15
N ARG A 74 -11.11 -3.53 -4.88
CA ARG A 74 -9.80 -3.97 -4.38
C ARG A 74 -8.86 -2.79 -4.14
N LEU A 75 -8.85 -1.82 -5.08
CA LEU A 75 -7.90 -0.69 -5.10
C LEU A 75 -8.33 0.49 -4.22
N THR A 76 -9.58 0.53 -3.71
CA THR A 76 -9.93 1.52 -2.67
C THR A 76 -9.09 1.34 -1.42
N GLY A 77 -8.59 0.14 -1.13
CA GLY A 77 -7.87 -0.19 0.10
C GLY A 77 -8.76 -0.30 1.33
N VAL A 78 -10.05 0.01 1.23
CA VAL A 78 -10.99 0.03 2.36
C VAL A 78 -11.49 -1.39 2.66
N ASP A 79 -11.38 -1.85 3.91
CA ASP A 79 -11.70 -3.24 4.31
C ASP A 79 -13.12 -3.67 3.93
N ARG A 80 -14.13 -2.81 4.13
CA ARG A 80 -15.51 -3.11 3.72
C ARG A 80 -15.65 -3.46 2.23
N ASP A 81 -14.73 -2.99 1.38
CA ASP A 81 -14.76 -3.21 -0.05
C ASP A 81 -14.09 -4.53 -0.45
N ALA A 82 -13.27 -5.14 0.42
CA ALA A 82 -12.66 -6.46 0.17
C ALA A 82 -13.73 -7.55 -0.06
N LYS A 83 -14.81 -7.55 0.74
CA LYS A 83 -15.94 -8.49 0.55
C LYS A 83 -16.70 -8.21 -0.75
N ARG A 84 -16.81 -6.94 -1.14
CA ARG A 84 -17.42 -6.55 -2.43
C ARG A 84 -16.54 -7.04 -3.58
N ALA A 85 -15.23 -6.77 -3.53
CA ALA A 85 -14.27 -7.23 -4.53
C ALA A 85 -14.36 -8.76 -4.71
N GLU A 86 -14.37 -9.54 -3.62
CA GLU A 86 -14.54 -10.99 -3.65
C GLU A 86 -15.80 -11.40 -4.44
N SER A 87 -16.95 -10.80 -4.12
CA SER A 87 -18.21 -11.09 -4.80
C SER A 87 -18.14 -10.78 -6.30
N TYR A 88 -17.55 -9.65 -6.67
CA TYR A 88 -17.43 -9.23 -8.07
C TYR A 88 -16.43 -10.09 -8.85
N TYR A 89 -15.28 -10.51 -8.29
CA TYR A 89 -14.37 -11.46 -8.96
C TYR A 89 -15.05 -12.80 -9.20
N LYS A 90 -15.75 -13.34 -8.19
CA LYS A 90 -16.52 -14.58 -8.35
C LYS A 90 -17.55 -14.47 -9.48
N ARG A 91 -18.23 -13.33 -9.61
CA ARG A 91 -19.19 -13.05 -10.70
C ARG A 91 -18.49 -12.92 -12.05
N ALA A 92 -17.32 -12.27 -12.12
CA ALA A 92 -16.53 -12.14 -13.34
C ALA A 92 -16.07 -13.51 -13.87
N ILE A 93 -15.61 -14.40 -12.99
CA ILE A 93 -15.25 -15.79 -13.32
C ILE A 93 -16.48 -16.54 -13.86
N LYS A 94 -17.65 -16.43 -13.17
CA LYS A 94 -18.89 -17.05 -13.65
C LYS A 94 -19.36 -16.51 -15.00
N ALA A 95 -19.12 -15.23 -15.27
CA ALA A 95 -19.39 -14.58 -16.55
C ALA A 95 -18.35 -14.90 -17.64
N LYS A 96 -17.38 -15.77 -17.36
CA LYS A 96 -16.29 -16.17 -18.27
C LYS A 96 -15.47 -14.98 -18.76
N TYR A 97 -15.07 -14.08 -17.84
CA TYR A 97 -14.11 -13.02 -18.15
C TYR A 97 -12.83 -13.65 -18.74
N PRO A 98 -12.33 -13.16 -19.88
CA PRO A 98 -11.34 -13.89 -20.67
C PRO A 98 -9.93 -13.88 -20.10
N ASP A 99 -9.55 -12.83 -19.36
CA ASP A 99 -8.19 -12.70 -18.82
C ASP A 99 -8.01 -13.57 -17.57
N VAL A 100 -7.00 -14.42 -17.62
CA VAL A 100 -6.66 -15.36 -16.53
C VAL A 100 -6.22 -14.66 -15.24
N VAL A 101 -5.82 -13.39 -15.31
CA VAL A 101 -5.47 -12.56 -14.14
C VAL A 101 -6.60 -12.51 -13.11
N VAL A 102 -7.85 -12.74 -13.52
CA VAL A 102 -9.00 -12.79 -12.62
C VAL A 102 -8.83 -13.83 -11.51
N PHE A 103 -8.15 -14.96 -11.78
CA PHE A 103 -7.89 -15.99 -10.76
C PHE A 103 -6.85 -15.54 -9.75
N LEU A 104 -5.80 -14.82 -10.20
CA LEU A 104 -4.81 -14.22 -9.31
C LEU A 104 -5.47 -13.21 -8.37
N ARG A 105 -6.18 -12.23 -8.94
CA ARG A 105 -6.84 -11.16 -8.16
C ARG A 105 -7.93 -11.70 -7.21
N TYR A 106 -8.65 -12.72 -7.64
CA TYR A 106 -9.62 -13.40 -6.77
C TYR A 106 -8.93 -14.13 -5.62
N ALA A 107 -7.79 -14.78 -5.88
CA ALA A 107 -6.98 -15.42 -4.84
C ALA A 107 -6.43 -14.41 -3.83
N ASP A 108 -5.92 -13.24 -4.29
CA ASP A 108 -5.43 -12.17 -3.43
C ASP A 108 -6.51 -11.73 -2.43
N ILE A 109 -7.74 -11.49 -2.91
CA ILE A 109 -8.87 -11.09 -2.06
C ILE A 109 -9.34 -12.21 -1.13
N LEU A 110 -9.33 -13.46 -1.57
CA LEU A 110 -9.65 -14.60 -0.71
C LEU A 110 -8.62 -14.73 0.43
N LYS A 111 -7.33 -14.55 0.14
CA LYS A 111 -6.23 -14.54 1.13
C LYS A 111 -6.48 -13.43 2.16
N LYS A 112 -6.74 -12.19 1.71
CA LYS A 112 -7.08 -11.06 2.57
C LYS A 112 -8.31 -11.30 3.45
N ASN A 113 -9.27 -12.08 2.98
CA ASN A 113 -10.45 -12.48 3.75
C ASN A 113 -10.22 -13.73 4.64
N ALA A 114 -8.96 -14.17 4.85
CA ALA A 114 -8.57 -15.36 5.61
C ALA A 114 -9.14 -16.69 5.04
N LYS A 115 -9.41 -16.74 3.75
CA LYS A 115 -9.91 -17.94 3.05
C LYS A 115 -8.76 -18.66 2.34
N TYR A 116 -7.72 -19.04 3.11
CA TYR A 116 -6.46 -19.54 2.56
C TYR A 116 -6.62 -20.79 1.69
N THR A 117 -7.50 -21.73 2.06
CA THR A 117 -7.75 -22.94 1.26
C THR A 117 -8.35 -22.61 -0.10
N GLU A 118 -9.34 -21.70 -0.13
CA GLU A 118 -9.97 -21.25 -1.37
C GLU A 118 -9.00 -20.43 -2.22
N ALA A 119 -8.21 -19.53 -1.58
CA ALA A 119 -7.17 -18.76 -2.23
C ALA A 119 -6.11 -19.66 -2.90
N LEU A 120 -5.63 -20.68 -2.17
CA LEU A 120 -4.66 -21.66 -2.66
C LEU A 120 -5.17 -22.36 -3.94
N ALA A 121 -6.44 -22.74 -3.98
CA ALA A 121 -7.04 -23.36 -5.16
C ALA A 121 -7.03 -22.41 -6.39
N GLN A 122 -7.29 -21.11 -6.19
CA GLN A 122 -7.27 -20.12 -7.26
C GLN A 122 -5.84 -19.78 -7.70
N TYR A 123 -4.88 -19.65 -6.78
CA TYR A 123 -3.46 -19.48 -7.13
C TYR A 123 -2.93 -20.66 -7.94
N LYS A 124 -3.18 -21.90 -7.52
CA LYS A 124 -2.79 -23.11 -8.30
C LYS A 124 -3.41 -23.11 -9.69
N LYS A 125 -4.65 -22.65 -9.82
CA LYS A 125 -5.30 -22.52 -11.13
C LYS A 125 -4.61 -21.46 -11.97
N TYR A 126 -4.25 -20.31 -11.39
CA TYR A 126 -3.53 -19.25 -12.10
C TYR A 126 -2.15 -19.71 -12.56
N VAL A 127 -1.37 -20.35 -11.69
CA VAL A 127 -0.05 -20.92 -12.02
C VAL A 127 -0.14 -21.87 -13.22
N LYS A 128 -1.16 -22.74 -13.24
CA LYS A 128 -1.36 -23.65 -14.39
C LYS A 128 -1.65 -22.91 -15.70
N LEU A 129 -2.33 -21.77 -15.65
CA LEU A 129 -2.73 -20.98 -16.83
C LEU A 129 -1.67 -19.96 -17.24
N ASN A 130 -0.86 -19.48 -16.31
CA ASN A 130 0.22 -18.51 -16.52
C ASN A 130 1.44 -18.86 -15.64
N PRO A 131 2.23 -19.87 -16.02
CA PRO A 131 3.34 -20.37 -15.19
C PRO A 131 4.55 -19.43 -15.13
N THR A 132 4.62 -18.42 -15.99
CA THR A 132 5.74 -17.45 -16.01
C THR A 132 5.56 -16.29 -15.03
N ASP A 133 4.34 -16.11 -14.53
CA ASP A 133 4.07 -15.06 -13.55
C ASP A 133 4.32 -15.56 -12.13
N ILE A 134 5.45 -15.14 -11.55
CA ILE A 134 5.90 -15.55 -10.22
C ILE A 134 4.92 -15.22 -9.08
N ARG A 135 3.97 -14.27 -9.29
CA ARG A 135 2.97 -13.90 -8.27
C ARG A 135 2.07 -15.08 -7.91
N GLY A 136 1.78 -15.97 -8.87
CA GLY A 136 1.00 -17.17 -8.61
C GLY A 136 1.70 -18.12 -7.63
N GLU A 137 2.96 -18.46 -7.87
CA GLU A 137 3.75 -19.32 -6.98
C GLU A 137 3.99 -18.67 -5.59
N LYS A 138 4.26 -17.38 -5.55
CA LYS A 138 4.33 -16.64 -4.28
C LYS A 138 3.01 -16.75 -3.50
N GLY A 139 1.86 -16.60 -4.17
CA GLY A 139 0.54 -16.74 -3.54
C GLY A 139 0.28 -18.15 -3.00
N VAL A 140 0.68 -19.20 -3.74
CA VAL A 140 0.63 -20.59 -3.26
C VAL A 140 1.43 -20.74 -1.96
N LYS A 141 2.69 -20.31 -1.96
CA LYS A 141 3.57 -20.35 -0.79
C LYS A 141 3.02 -19.55 0.38
N SER A 142 2.48 -18.34 0.11
CA SER A 142 1.84 -17.48 1.12
C SER A 142 0.71 -18.20 1.82
N CYS A 143 -0.23 -18.81 1.09
CA CYS A 143 -1.36 -19.52 1.69
C CYS A 143 -0.92 -20.71 2.55
N GLN A 144 0.11 -21.45 2.15
CA GLN A 144 0.65 -22.59 2.91
C GLN A 144 1.26 -22.10 4.23
N LEU A 145 2.16 -21.09 4.17
CA LEU A 145 2.83 -20.57 5.35
C LEU A 145 1.89 -19.83 6.30
N SER A 146 0.83 -19.19 5.79
CA SER A 146 -0.13 -18.46 6.64
C SER A 146 -0.81 -19.38 7.64
N VAL A 147 -1.20 -20.58 7.21
CA VAL A 147 -1.81 -21.58 8.10
C VAL A 147 -0.84 -22.00 9.19
N ASP A 148 0.44 -22.25 8.83
CA ASP A 148 1.47 -22.62 9.79
C ASP A 148 1.77 -21.49 10.78
N TRP A 149 1.83 -20.26 10.30
CA TRP A 149 2.11 -19.08 11.13
C TRP A 149 0.95 -18.70 12.06
N GLU A 150 -0.29 -18.92 11.66
CA GLU A 150 -1.46 -18.79 12.57
C GLU A 150 -1.43 -19.86 13.67
N GLY A 151 -1.03 -21.09 13.34
CA GLY A 151 -0.92 -22.19 14.29
C GLY A 151 0.27 -22.08 15.25
N GLN A 152 1.30 -21.30 14.89
CA GLN A 152 2.54 -21.10 15.66
C GLN A 152 2.88 -19.62 15.79
N PRO A 153 2.07 -18.84 16.55
CA PRO A 153 2.28 -17.40 16.69
C PRO A 153 3.61 -17.10 17.39
N THR A 154 4.19 -15.95 17.06
CA THR A 154 5.36 -15.43 17.75
C THR A 154 5.02 -14.97 19.18
N ARG A 155 6.06 -14.57 19.95
CA ARG A 155 5.90 -14.14 21.37
C ARG A 155 5.13 -12.83 21.56
N TYR A 156 4.88 -12.04 20.53
CA TYR A 156 4.22 -10.76 20.62
C TYR A 156 2.76 -10.89 21.09
N LYS A 157 2.30 -9.91 21.86
CA LYS A 157 0.91 -9.79 22.30
C LYS A 157 0.33 -8.53 21.65
N VAL A 158 -0.57 -8.72 20.75
CA VAL A 158 -1.19 -7.63 19.99
C VAL A 158 -2.54 -7.26 20.60
N ALA A 159 -2.77 -5.97 20.84
CA ALA A 159 -4.03 -5.45 21.38
C ALA A 159 -4.44 -4.16 20.66
N ILE A 160 -5.74 -4.02 20.38
CA ILE A 160 -6.30 -2.80 19.82
C ILE A 160 -6.20 -1.63 20.82
N MET A 161 -6.03 -0.41 20.31
CA MET A 161 -6.03 0.81 21.12
C MET A 161 -7.38 1.54 21.05
N PRO A 162 -8.36 1.18 21.88
CA PRO A 162 -9.75 1.60 21.71
C PRO A 162 -9.98 3.10 21.89
N ILE A 163 -9.10 3.81 22.62
CA ILE A 163 -9.23 5.25 22.86
C ILE A 163 -8.75 6.06 21.65
N ILE A 164 -7.75 5.53 20.91
CA ILE A 164 -7.17 6.19 19.74
C ILE A 164 -8.06 5.97 18.52
N ASN A 165 -8.54 4.74 18.35
CA ASN A 165 -9.29 4.34 17.19
C ASN A 165 -10.75 4.82 17.20
N SER A 166 -11.23 5.19 16.02
CA SER A 166 -12.61 5.62 15.74
C SER A 166 -13.35 4.57 14.89
N ARG A 167 -14.52 4.91 14.40
CA ARG A 167 -15.25 4.11 13.39
C ARG A 167 -14.77 4.34 11.95
N PHE A 168 -13.82 5.23 11.75
CA PHE A 168 -13.18 5.55 10.48
C PHE A 168 -11.80 4.89 10.42
N SER A 169 -11.02 5.17 9.38
CA SER A 169 -9.64 4.70 9.32
C SER A 169 -8.73 5.57 10.20
N ASP A 170 -7.99 4.93 11.10
CA ASP A 170 -6.98 5.51 11.97
C ASP A 170 -5.68 4.73 11.81
N PHE A 171 -4.62 5.33 11.26
CA PHE A 171 -3.46 4.57 10.80
C PHE A 171 -2.15 5.35 10.83
N SER A 172 -1.06 4.65 10.57
CA SER A 172 0.30 5.18 10.44
C SER A 172 0.74 5.98 11.68
N PRO A 173 0.83 5.35 12.85
CA PRO A 173 1.30 6.02 14.07
C PRO A 173 2.75 6.48 13.92
N ALA A 174 3.11 7.58 14.58
CA ALA A 174 4.47 8.10 14.71
C ALA A 174 4.70 8.63 16.12
N PHE A 175 5.87 8.37 16.70
CA PHE A 175 6.22 8.92 18.02
C PHE A 175 6.41 10.44 17.94
N GLY A 176 5.74 11.17 18.83
CA GLY A 176 5.82 12.63 18.91
C GLY A 176 6.99 13.15 19.75
N ASN A 177 7.56 12.29 20.61
CA ASN A 177 8.66 12.66 21.50
C ASN A 177 9.51 11.41 21.87
N LYS A 178 10.69 11.68 22.45
CA LYS A 178 11.65 10.63 22.85
C LYS A 178 11.22 9.83 24.10
N GLU A 179 10.23 10.32 24.83
CA GLU A 179 9.64 9.68 26.00
C GLU A 179 8.50 8.70 25.62
N TYR A 180 8.12 8.62 24.33
CA TYR A 180 7.04 7.78 23.81
C TYR A 180 5.67 8.05 24.45
N THR A 181 5.47 9.26 24.95
CA THR A 181 4.23 9.68 25.61
C THR A 181 3.27 10.45 24.71
N GLU A 182 3.65 10.70 23.47
CA GLU A 182 2.84 11.36 22.45
C GLU A 182 2.91 10.55 21.15
N ILE A 183 1.75 10.32 20.52
CA ILE A 183 1.61 9.67 19.23
C ILE A 183 0.86 10.59 18.28
N TYR A 184 1.39 10.76 17.09
CA TYR A 184 0.71 11.31 15.92
C TYR A 184 0.21 10.16 15.05
N PHE A 185 -0.87 10.35 14.33
CA PHE A 185 -1.41 9.37 13.40
C PHE A 185 -2.32 10.03 12.37
N VAL A 186 -2.64 9.33 11.31
CA VAL A 186 -3.55 9.76 10.24
C VAL A 186 -4.96 9.29 10.55
N SER A 187 -5.97 10.11 10.27
CA SER A 187 -7.37 9.73 10.44
C SER A 187 -8.28 10.33 9.38
N SER A 188 -9.28 9.56 8.94
CA SER A 188 -10.38 10.01 8.07
C SER A 188 -11.65 10.37 8.86
N ARG A 189 -11.52 10.83 10.11
CA ARG A 189 -12.64 11.23 10.98
C ARG A 189 -13.43 12.39 10.37
N LYS A 190 -14.70 12.52 10.80
CA LYS A 190 -15.57 13.61 10.31
C LYS A 190 -15.08 15.01 10.64
N GLU A 191 -14.28 15.14 11.68
CA GLU A 191 -13.68 16.39 12.12
C GLU A 191 -12.45 16.79 11.28
N SER A 192 -12.06 15.97 10.32
CA SER A 192 -10.98 16.27 9.37
C SER A 192 -11.29 17.50 8.52
N THR A 193 -10.25 18.21 8.14
CA THR A 193 -10.32 19.44 7.36
C THR A 193 -10.84 19.16 5.95
N GLY A 194 -11.72 20.01 5.46
CA GLY A 194 -12.34 19.83 4.15
C GLY A 194 -13.68 19.09 4.21
N THR A 195 -14.53 19.36 3.22
CA THR A 195 -15.91 18.84 3.14
C THR A 195 -16.10 17.80 2.05
N ASP A 196 -15.11 17.61 1.21
CA ASP A 196 -15.17 16.71 0.06
C ASP A 196 -14.86 15.27 0.46
N ILE A 197 -15.39 14.33 -0.34
CA ILE A 197 -15.09 12.89 -0.25
C ILE A 197 -13.91 12.59 -1.18
N ASP A 198 -12.94 11.85 -0.70
CA ASP A 198 -11.88 11.29 -1.53
C ASP A 198 -12.49 10.32 -2.56
N GLU A 199 -12.40 10.68 -3.84
CA GLU A 199 -12.93 9.88 -4.94
C GLU A 199 -12.21 8.53 -5.11
N ARG A 200 -11.06 8.33 -4.45
CA ARG A 200 -10.32 7.07 -4.41
C ARG A 200 -10.96 6.08 -3.45
N THR A 201 -11.22 6.49 -2.21
CA THR A 201 -11.65 5.63 -1.10
C THR A 201 -13.16 5.71 -0.82
N GLY A 202 -13.78 6.85 -1.14
CA GLY A 202 -15.15 7.18 -0.75
C GLY A 202 -15.29 7.56 0.74
N GLU A 203 -14.18 7.90 1.40
CA GLU A 203 -14.11 8.41 2.77
C GLU A 203 -13.79 9.91 2.80
N SER A 204 -13.82 10.54 3.97
CA SER A 204 -13.34 11.92 4.14
C SER A 204 -11.85 12.01 3.84
N PHE A 205 -11.34 13.19 3.52
CA PHE A 205 -9.91 13.43 3.44
C PHE A 205 -9.24 13.10 4.78
N MET A 206 -7.96 12.81 4.70
CA MET A 206 -7.16 12.34 5.82
C MET A 206 -6.38 13.51 6.41
N ASP A 207 -6.42 13.61 7.74
CA ASP A 207 -5.69 14.60 8.51
C ASP A 207 -4.82 13.95 9.58
N ILE A 208 -3.84 14.71 10.05
CA ILE A 208 -2.96 14.31 11.13
C ILE A 208 -3.60 14.68 12.47
N TYR A 209 -3.75 13.68 13.33
CA TYR A 209 -4.21 13.78 14.71
C TYR A 209 -3.07 13.47 15.66
N LYS A 210 -3.21 13.89 16.91
CA LYS A 210 -2.30 13.50 17.99
C LYS A 210 -3.02 13.12 19.24
N THR A 211 -2.39 12.29 20.04
CA THR A 211 -2.80 11.93 21.39
C THR A 211 -1.60 11.87 22.31
N ARG A 212 -1.84 11.93 23.62
CA ARG A 212 -0.78 11.83 24.62
C ARG A 212 -1.23 11.05 25.84
N ILE A 213 -0.27 10.50 26.55
CA ILE A 213 -0.49 9.86 27.84
C ILE A 213 -0.71 10.95 28.92
N ASP A 214 -1.68 10.75 29.80
CA ASP A 214 -1.90 11.62 30.95
C ASP A 214 -0.96 11.25 32.13
N LYS A 215 -1.04 12.04 33.21
CA LYS A 215 -0.23 11.79 34.43
C LYS A 215 -0.48 10.43 35.09
N LYS A 216 -1.56 9.73 34.71
CA LYS A 216 -1.92 8.39 35.22
C LYS A 216 -1.50 7.28 34.25
N GLY A 217 -0.73 7.59 33.20
CA GLY A 217 -0.29 6.64 32.21
C GLY A 217 -1.36 6.18 31.20
N LYS A 218 -2.49 6.92 31.09
CA LYS A 218 -3.59 6.59 30.18
C LYS A 218 -3.58 7.48 28.94
N TRP A 219 -3.77 6.88 27.77
CA TRP A 219 -3.98 7.63 26.52
C TRP A 219 -5.23 8.50 26.61
N ARG A 220 -5.14 9.72 26.11
CA ARG A 220 -6.26 10.66 26.00
C ARG A 220 -6.94 10.51 24.64
N SER A 221 -8.16 11.06 24.55
CA SER A 221 -8.84 11.22 23.26
C SER A 221 -7.98 12.02 22.29
N PRO A 222 -7.86 11.60 21.04
CA PRO A 222 -7.12 12.32 20.02
C PRO A 222 -7.68 13.72 19.75
N VAL A 223 -6.79 14.61 19.35
CA VAL A 223 -7.13 15.96 18.89
C VAL A 223 -6.54 16.20 17.51
N LEU A 224 -7.27 16.93 16.67
CA LEU A 224 -6.80 17.35 15.37
C LEU A 224 -5.54 18.22 15.52
N GLU A 225 -4.54 18.01 14.67
CA GLU A 225 -3.36 18.90 14.64
C GLU A 225 -3.72 20.20 13.93
N MET A 226 -2.85 21.19 14.04
CA MET A 226 -3.09 22.57 13.61
C MET A 226 -3.22 22.71 12.09
N GLU A 227 -3.90 23.76 11.65
CA GLU A 227 -4.10 24.14 10.23
C GLU A 227 -2.80 24.41 9.46
N THR A 228 -1.68 24.66 10.13
CA THR A 228 -0.35 24.77 9.50
C THR A 228 0.18 23.42 8.99
N ILE A 229 -0.38 22.32 9.50
CA ILE A 229 -0.09 20.94 9.06
C ILE A 229 -1.25 20.44 8.21
N ASN A 230 -2.46 20.41 8.75
CA ASN A 230 -3.66 19.96 8.07
C ASN A 230 -4.24 21.05 7.16
N THR A 231 -4.65 20.67 5.95
CA THR A 231 -5.18 21.60 4.95
C THR A 231 -6.39 20.98 4.24
N GLU A 232 -6.90 21.61 3.20
CA GLU A 232 -7.94 21.01 2.34
C GLU A 232 -7.42 19.85 1.47
N ALA A 233 -6.11 19.56 1.50
CA ALA A 233 -5.52 18.39 0.87
C ALA A 233 -5.65 17.17 1.79
N SER A 234 -5.13 16.01 1.36
CA SER A 234 -5.03 14.83 2.22
C SER A 234 -3.62 14.76 2.79
N GLU A 235 -3.50 14.87 4.11
CA GLU A 235 -2.25 14.66 4.83
C GLU A 235 -2.14 13.19 5.23
N GLY A 236 -0.98 12.59 4.98
CA GLY A 236 -0.73 11.15 5.10
C GLY A 236 0.36 10.79 6.11
N PRO A 237 0.91 9.59 5.98
CA PRO A 237 1.93 9.08 6.87
C PRO A 237 3.04 10.07 7.17
N MET A 238 3.46 10.12 8.44
CA MET A 238 4.43 11.08 8.92
C MET A 238 5.52 10.42 9.75
N TYR A 239 6.60 11.15 9.95
CA TYR A 239 7.68 10.85 10.87
C TYR A 239 8.13 12.12 11.61
N LEU A 240 8.38 12.03 12.90
CA LEU A 240 8.95 13.12 13.67
C LEU A 240 10.40 12.80 14.05
N ASN A 241 11.26 13.82 14.01
CA ASN A 241 12.61 13.63 14.50
C ASN A 241 12.61 13.31 16.01
N LYS A 242 13.71 12.75 16.50
CA LYS A 242 13.87 12.32 17.90
C LYS A 242 13.45 13.37 18.95
N ARG A 243 13.60 14.64 18.63
CA ARG A 243 13.27 15.75 19.53
C ARG A 243 11.77 16.16 19.46
N GLY A 244 11.01 15.61 18.51
CA GLY A 244 9.66 16.04 18.21
C GLY A 244 9.56 17.51 17.75
N SER A 245 10.65 18.03 17.19
CA SER A 245 10.75 19.45 16.76
C SER A 245 10.65 19.63 15.25
N VAL A 246 10.76 18.55 14.49
CA VAL A 246 10.59 18.53 13.03
C VAL A 246 9.66 17.40 12.67
N ILE A 247 8.65 17.69 11.86
CA ILE A 247 7.73 16.71 11.29
C ILE A 247 7.93 16.64 9.77
N TYR A 248 8.07 15.43 9.24
CA TYR A 248 8.05 15.10 7.83
C TYR A 248 6.74 14.35 7.57
N PHE A 249 5.98 14.73 6.58
CA PHE A 249 4.68 14.10 6.31
C PHE A 249 4.35 14.10 4.82
N THR A 250 3.60 13.13 4.42
CA THR A 250 3.06 13.01 3.06
C THR A 250 1.90 13.97 2.89
N LYS A 251 1.84 14.68 1.75
CA LYS A 251 0.72 15.52 1.37
C LYS A 251 0.36 15.27 -0.08
N CYS A 252 -0.89 14.90 -0.31
CA CYS A 252 -1.42 14.59 -1.63
C CYS A 252 -2.38 15.70 -2.07
N LYS A 253 -1.96 16.49 -3.04
CA LYS A 253 -2.81 17.52 -3.63
C LYS A 253 -3.91 16.88 -4.47
N VAL A 254 -5.13 17.40 -4.34
CA VAL A 254 -6.27 16.92 -5.09
C VAL A 254 -6.65 17.93 -6.17
N GLU A 255 -6.56 17.52 -7.43
CA GLU A 255 -7.20 18.20 -8.55
C GLU A 255 -8.18 17.24 -9.23
N LYS A 256 -9.45 17.67 -9.39
CA LYS A 256 -10.54 16.83 -9.96
C LYS A 256 -10.27 16.23 -11.34
N LYS A 257 -9.26 16.70 -12.07
CA LYS A 257 -8.98 16.31 -13.46
C LYS A 257 -7.56 15.79 -13.70
N LYS A 258 -6.69 15.80 -12.71
CA LYS A 258 -5.29 15.37 -12.82
C LYS A 258 -4.90 14.54 -11.61
N GLN A 259 -4.09 13.51 -11.83
CA GLN A 259 -3.33 12.87 -10.79
C GLN A 259 -2.06 13.72 -10.58
N LEU A 260 -1.90 14.27 -9.39
CA LEU A 260 -0.79 15.17 -9.08
C LEU A 260 0.34 14.45 -8.34
N GLY A 261 0.10 13.19 -7.93
CA GLY A 261 0.99 12.49 -7.01
C GLY A 261 0.95 13.08 -5.59
N CYS A 262 1.82 12.58 -4.75
CA CYS A 262 2.02 13.07 -3.40
C CYS A 262 3.47 13.55 -3.25
N ASP A 263 3.71 14.43 -2.29
CA ASP A 263 5.03 14.94 -1.95
C ASP A 263 5.26 14.84 -0.43
N ILE A 264 6.52 14.77 -0.01
CA ILE A 264 6.89 14.92 1.38
C ILE A 264 7.03 16.40 1.71
N TYR A 265 6.39 16.82 2.78
CA TYR A 265 6.49 18.15 3.36
C TYR A 265 7.22 18.09 4.71
N VAL A 266 7.86 19.17 5.07
CA VAL A 266 8.57 19.33 6.34
C VAL A 266 8.13 20.61 7.04
N SER A 267 7.85 20.52 8.34
CA SER A 267 7.59 21.67 9.20
C SER A 267 8.45 21.61 10.46
N GLN A 268 8.83 22.76 10.96
CA GLN A 268 9.60 22.90 12.20
C GLN A 268 8.72 23.52 13.30
N ARG A 269 8.82 22.98 14.50
CA ARG A 269 8.11 23.49 15.66
C ARG A 269 8.74 24.78 16.16
N LYS A 270 7.93 25.81 16.36
CA LYS A 270 8.29 27.09 16.98
C LYS A 270 7.51 27.23 18.29
N GLY A 271 8.14 26.90 19.42
CA GLY A 271 7.46 26.78 20.69
C GLY A 271 6.43 25.63 20.69
N LYS A 272 5.15 25.96 20.87
CA LYS A 272 4.05 24.96 20.83
C LYS A 272 3.40 24.80 19.44
N LEU A 273 3.77 25.63 18.48
CA LEU A 273 3.13 25.72 17.16
C LEU A 273 4.04 25.15 16.10
N TRP A 274 3.47 24.51 15.07
CA TRP A 274 4.16 24.15 13.84
C TRP A 274 4.26 25.37 12.92
N GLY A 275 5.43 25.57 12.33
CA GLY A 275 5.62 26.57 11.29
C GLY A 275 4.97 26.15 9.98
N GLU A 276 5.05 27.02 8.98
CA GLU A 276 4.56 26.72 7.63
C GLU A 276 5.29 25.50 7.06
N ALA A 277 4.53 24.56 6.52
CA ALA A 277 5.07 23.35 5.91
C ALA A 277 5.64 23.64 4.51
N GLN A 278 6.86 23.21 4.26
CA GLN A 278 7.55 23.37 2.97
C GLN A 278 7.77 22.02 2.30
N LYS A 279 7.60 21.96 0.98
CA LYS A 279 7.89 20.76 0.20
C LYS A 279 9.37 20.41 0.32
N LEU A 280 9.65 19.17 0.67
CA LEU A 280 11.01 18.62 0.67
C LEU A 280 11.51 18.50 -0.77
N GLN A 281 12.71 19.04 -1.02
CA GLN A 281 13.28 19.05 -2.38
C GLN A 281 13.99 17.73 -2.68
N ILE A 282 13.20 16.71 -3.05
CA ILE A 282 13.70 15.45 -3.62
C ILE A 282 13.53 15.52 -5.13
N LYS A 283 14.58 15.15 -5.87
CA LYS A 283 14.59 15.22 -7.33
C LYS A 283 13.85 14.01 -7.92
N VAL A 284 12.61 14.21 -8.31
CA VAL A 284 11.76 13.22 -8.96
C VAL A 284 10.98 13.83 -10.13
N ASP A 285 10.49 13.00 -11.04
CA ASP A 285 9.65 13.43 -12.16
C ASP A 285 8.31 14.00 -11.69
N SER A 286 7.68 14.81 -12.53
CA SER A 286 6.34 15.36 -12.26
C SER A 286 5.28 14.27 -12.28
N GLY A 287 4.34 14.30 -11.35
CA GLY A 287 3.22 13.36 -11.24
C GLY A 287 3.56 12.04 -10.52
N VAL A 288 4.81 11.91 -10.05
CA VAL A 288 5.26 10.78 -9.22
C VAL A 288 4.76 10.98 -7.79
N THR A 289 4.41 9.88 -7.15
CA THR A 289 4.10 9.86 -5.71
C THR A 289 5.38 9.65 -4.90
N VAL A 290 5.64 10.57 -3.97
CA VAL A 290 6.69 10.45 -2.95
C VAL A 290 6.05 10.60 -1.59
N GLY A 291 6.16 9.59 -0.74
CA GLY A 291 5.49 9.61 0.56
C GLY A 291 6.06 8.64 1.57
N HIS A 292 5.39 8.50 2.69
CA HIS A 292 5.75 7.62 3.80
C HIS A 292 7.20 7.83 4.27
N PRO A 293 7.57 9.04 4.71
CA PRO A 293 8.94 9.34 5.10
C PRO A 293 9.34 8.61 6.40
N ALA A 294 10.60 8.14 6.45
CA ALA A 294 11.27 7.72 7.67
C ALA A 294 12.69 8.30 7.68
N ILE A 295 13.10 8.91 8.79
CA ILE A 295 14.40 9.56 8.86
C ILE A 295 15.26 8.93 9.96
N THR A 296 16.55 8.81 9.71
CA THR A 296 17.52 8.33 10.71
C THR A 296 17.67 9.32 11.87
N ASP A 297 18.13 8.81 13.02
CA ASP A 297 18.32 9.60 14.25
C ASP A 297 19.26 10.82 14.10
N ASP A 298 20.21 10.72 13.19
CA ASP A 298 21.17 11.78 12.86
C ASP A 298 20.61 12.78 11.84
N GLU A 299 19.39 12.54 11.34
CA GLU A 299 18.69 13.35 10.34
C GLU A 299 19.46 13.51 9.01
N ASN A 300 20.32 12.51 8.66
CA ASN A 300 21.11 12.55 7.45
C ASN A 300 20.60 11.64 6.33
N THR A 301 19.68 10.72 6.63
CA THR A 301 19.14 9.78 5.65
C THR A 301 17.63 9.73 5.75
N ILE A 302 16.94 9.84 4.62
CA ILE A 302 15.47 9.68 4.52
C ILE A 302 15.17 8.48 3.64
N PHE A 303 14.43 7.53 4.18
CA PHE A 303 13.75 6.47 3.45
C PHE A 303 12.34 6.92 3.10
N PHE A 304 11.86 6.54 1.93
CA PHE A 304 10.50 6.88 1.48
C PHE A 304 10.00 5.89 0.44
N SER A 305 8.70 5.89 0.21
CA SER A 305 8.04 5.10 -0.82
C SER A 305 7.74 5.94 -2.06
N SER A 306 7.98 5.41 -3.26
CA SER A 306 7.72 6.12 -4.52
C SER A 306 7.45 5.17 -5.69
N ASP A 307 6.57 5.60 -6.60
CA ASP A 307 6.28 4.95 -7.89
C ASP A 307 7.11 5.51 -9.05
N GLN A 308 8.26 6.16 -8.74
CA GLN A 308 9.14 6.71 -9.76
C GLN A 308 9.77 5.64 -10.64
N LYS A 309 10.16 6.04 -11.86
CA LYS A 309 10.79 5.14 -12.83
C LYS A 309 12.09 4.54 -12.30
N GLY A 310 12.37 3.29 -12.70
CA GLY A 310 13.57 2.55 -12.27
C GLY A 310 13.34 1.70 -11.02
N GLY A 311 12.08 1.56 -10.57
CA GLY A 311 11.67 0.61 -9.55
C GLY A 311 11.44 -0.81 -10.10
N TYR A 312 11.05 -1.71 -9.20
CA TYR A 312 10.81 -3.13 -9.46
C TYR A 312 9.32 -3.45 -9.59
N GLY A 313 8.44 -2.60 -9.05
CA GLY A 313 7.02 -2.87 -9.01
C GLY A 313 6.11 -1.66 -9.05
N GLY A 314 5.18 -1.61 -8.14
CA GLY A 314 4.28 -0.49 -7.93
C GLY A 314 4.99 0.66 -7.21
N LYS A 315 4.90 0.69 -5.88
CA LYS A 315 5.69 1.59 -5.05
C LYS A 315 6.89 0.84 -4.48
N ASP A 316 8.05 1.39 -4.67
CA ASP A 316 9.30 0.87 -4.14
C ASP A 316 9.79 1.72 -2.96
N LEU A 317 10.66 1.17 -2.12
CA LEU A 317 11.42 1.92 -1.13
C LEU A 317 12.70 2.50 -1.75
N TRP A 318 12.88 3.78 -1.48
CA TRP A 318 14.00 4.58 -1.94
C TRP A 318 14.66 5.28 -0.77
N VAL A 319 15.88 5.74 -0.98
CA VAL A 319 16.66 6.46 0.02
C VAL A 319 17.33 7.68 -0.59
N VAL A 320 17.41 8.78 0.17
CA VAL A 320 18.23 9.95 -0.11
C VAL A 320 19.11 10.29 1.08
N GLN A 321 20.29 10.78 0.81
CA GLN A 321 21.26 11.22 1.81
C GLN A 321 21.43 12.73 1.76
N LYS A 322 21.59 13.36 2.92
CA LYS A 322 21.81 14.79 3.05
C LYS A 322 23.20 15.16 2.56
N ILE A 323 23.29 16.04 1.57
CA ILE A 323 24.55 16.59 1.08
C ILE A 323 24.93 17.84 1.88
N LYS A 324 23.97 18.74 2.07
CA LYS A 324 24.09 19.94 2.91
C LYS A 324 22.68 20.40 3.35
N ARG A 325 22.61 21.49 4.11
CA ARG A 325 21.32 22.04 4.55
C ARG A 325 20.36 22.22 3.35
N ASN A 326 19.17 21.60 3.44
CA ASN A 326 18.11 21.63 2.42
C ASN A 326 18.51 21.05 1.04
N GLN A 327 19.55 20.24 0.96
CA GLN A 327 19.94 19.54 -0.26
C GLN A 327 20.15 18.06 0.01
N TRP A 328 19.48 17.24 -0.79
CA TRP A 328 19.52 15.79 -0.74
C TRP A 328 20.16 15.21 -2.00
N SER A 329 20.71 14.02 -1.91
CA SER A 329 21.22 13.26 -3.06
C SER A 329 20.10 12.92 -4.05
N ASP A 330 20.47 12.48 -5.24
CA ASP A 330 19.53 11.79 -6.10
C ASP A 330 18.99 10.54 -5.38
N PRO A 331 17.70 10.15 -5.58
CA PRO A 331 17.12 8.97 -4.97
C PRO A 331 17.83 7.69 -5.42
N MET A 332 18.11 6.79 -4.47
CA MET A 332 18.62 5.45 -4.73
C MET A 332 17.56 4.41 -4.36
N ASN A 333 17.26 3.47 -5.26
CA ASN A 333 16.39 2.35 -4.98
C ASN A 333 17.07 1.36 -4.03
N LEU A 334 16.35 0.81 -3.05
CA LEU A 334 16.90 -0.16 -2.08
C LEU A 334 17.17 -1.56 -2.68
N GLY A 335 16.88 -1.75 -3.96
CA GLY A 335 17.20 -2.98 -4.69
C GLY A 335 16.22 -4.13 -4.51
N PRO A 336 16.44 -5.23 -5.25
CA PRO A 336 15.47 -6.33 -5.40
C PRO A 336 15.36 -7.24 -4.16
N ALA A 337 16.20 -7.08 -3.16
CA ALA A 337 16.04 -7.79 -1.90
C ALA A 337 14.89 -7.20 -1.08
N ILE A 338 14.70 -5.88 -1.13
CA ILE A 338 13.64 -5.14 -0.44
C ILE A 338 12.43 -4.98 -1.36
N ASN A 339 12.65 -4.49 -2.57
CA ASN A 339 11.59 -4.13 -3.51
C ASN A 339 11.19 -5.31 -4.39
N THR A 340 9.89 -5.41 -4.66
CA THR A 340 9.29 -6.53 -5.42
C THR A 340 8.45 -6.01 -6.58
N ALA A 341 7.72 -6.89 -7.25
CA ALA A 341 6.71 -6.49 -8.24
C ALA A 341 5.39 -5.96 -7.61
N GLY A 342 5.30 -5.91 -6.28
CA GLY A 342 4.20 -5.34 -5.52
C GLY A 342 4.45 -3.90 -5.09
N ASP A 343 3.85 -3.54 -3.97
CA ASP A 343 4.06 -2.26 -3.29
C ASP A 343 4.88 -2.46 -2.02
N GLU A 344 5.96 -1.69 -1.84
CA GLU A 344 6.72 -1.55 -0.61
C GLU A 344 6.50 -0.16 -0.03
N MET A 345 5.97 -0.11 1.21
CA MET A 345 5.50 1.14 1.82
C MET A 345 5.80 1.19 3.32
N PHE A 346 5.55 2.35 3.92
CA PHE A 346 5.63 2.59 5.36
C PHE A 346 6.98 2.16 5.97
N PRO A 347 8.11 2.65 5.46
CA PRO A 347 9.40 2.37 6.07
C PRO A 347 9.46 2.97 7.48
N PHE A 348 10.13 2.25 8.38
CA PHE A 348 10.54 2.74 9.70
C PHE A 348 11.96 2.28 9.96
N ILE A 349 12.87 3.19 10.22
CA ILE A 349 14.25 2.89 10.56
C ILE A 349 14.44 2.96 12.07
N HIS A 350 14.71 1.82 12.71
CA HIS A 350 14.97 1.75 14.13
C HIS A 350 16.39 2.22 14.45
N SER A 351 16.63 2.65 15.69
CA SER A 351 17.90 3.24 16.12
C SER A 351 19.12 2.30 16.04
N ASP A 352 18.91 1.01 15.93
CA ASP A 352 19.95 -0.02 15.71
C ASP A 352 20.22 -0.28 14.21
N GLY A 353 19.57 0.46 13.32
CA GLY A 353 19.71 0.34 11.87
C GLY A 353 18.79 -0.67 11.20
N VAL A 354 17.94 -1.38 11.94
CA VAL A 354 16.96 -2.31 11.36
C VAL A 354 15.87 -1.53 10.63
N LEU A 355 15.67 -1.87 9.36
CA LEU A 355 14.57 -1.33 8.55
C LEU A 355 13.32 -2.22 8.70
N TYR A 356 12.22 -1.62 9.11
CA TYR A 356 10.88 -2.21 9.06
C TYR A 356 10.12 -1.58 7.93
N PHE A 357 9.30 -2.36 7.24
CA PHE A 357 8.47 -1.87 6.12
C PHE A 357 7.29 -2.81 5.88
N SER A 358 6.34 -2.37 5.07
CA SER A 358 5.20 -3.19 4.70
C SER A 358 5.20 -3.48 3.20
N SER A 359 4.83 -4.70 2.81
CA SER A 359 4.80 -5.14 1.42
C SER A 359 3.64 -6.09 1.14
N ASP A 360 3.07 -5.99 -0.06
CA ASP A 360 2.13 -6.99 -0.61
C ASP A 360 2.79 -7.91 -1.65
N GLY A 361 4.05 -7.64 -1.99
CA GLY A 361 4.79 -8.41 -3.00
C GLY A 361 5.66 -9.52 -2.42
N HIS A 362 6.06 -9.48 -1.15
CA HIS A 362 6.75 -10.57 -0.46
C HIS A 362 5.77 -11.70 -0.05
N VAL A 363 6.32 -12.84 0.36
CA VAL A 363 5.52 -13.96 0.89
C VAL A 363 4.96 -13.59 2.25
N GLY A 364 3.64 -13.44 2.36
CA GLY A 364 2.95 -12.92 3.53
C GLY A 364 1.59 -13.55 3.79
N MET A 365 0.95 -13.14 4.89
CA MET A 365 -0.32 -13.69 5.37
C MET A 365 -1.55 -12.99 4.75
N GLY A 366 -1.43 -11.68 4.54
CA GLY A 366 -2.53 -10.81 4.19
C GLY A 366 -2.38 -10.06 2.87
N GLY A 367 -2.86 -8.85 2.86
CA GLY A 367 -2.55 -7.86 1.85
C GLY A 367 -1.16 -7.29 2.07
N LEU A 368 -1.04 -6.15 2.76
CA LEU A 368 0.22 -5.68 3.28
C LEU A 368 0.60 -6.48 4.52
N ASP A 369 1.83 -6.95 4.57
CA ASP A 369 2.44 -7.57 5.74
C ASP A 369 3.66 -6.77 6.18
N ILE A 370 3.99 -6.78 7.46
CA ILE A 370 5.16 -6.11 8.02
C ILE A 370 6.36 -7.05 7.97
N TYR A 371 7.46 -6.51 7.47
CA TYR A 371 8.76 -7.17 7.35
C TYR A 371 9.83 -6.37 8.07
N LYS A 372 10.94 -7.04 8.36
CA LYS A 372 12.18 -6.38 8.78
C LYS A 372 13.36 -6.83 7.95
N SER A 373 14.32 -5.94 7.79
CA SER A 373 15.62 -6.21 7.19
C SER A 373 16.72 -5.64 8.07
N VAL A 374 17.67 -6.49 8.42
CA VAL A 374 18.86 -6.09 9.19
C VAL A 374 19.94 -5.73 8.19
N PRO A 375 20.56 -4.53 8.28
CA PRO A 375 21.64 -4.18 7.38
C PRO A 375 22.84 -5.10 7.62
N ASP A 376 23.57 -5.42 6.56
CA ASP A 376 24.84 -6.12 6.62
C ASP A 376 25.99 -5.18 7.06
N SER A 377 27.22 -5.68 7.09
CA SER A 377 28.42 -4.89 7.44
C SER A 377 28.69 -3.73 6.50
N ASN A 378 28.11 -3.75 5.30
CA ASN A 378 28.20 -2.68 4.29
C ASN A 378 27.00 -1.73 4.32
N LEU A 379 26.13 -1.83 5.33
CA LEU A 379 24.90 -1.09 5.47
C LEU A 379 23.87 -1.35 4.34
N SER A 380 23.96 -2.52 3.70
CA SER A 380 23.04 -2.97 2.66
C SER A 380 21.96 -3.89 3.23
N PHE A 381 20.75 -3.77 2.73
CA PHE A 381 19.61 -4.59 3.15
C PHE A 381 19.47 -5.78 2.18
N THR A 382 19.93 -6.98 2.61
CA THR A 382 20.02 -8.17 1.75
C THR A 382 19.08 -9.29 2.15
N SER A 383 18.53 -9.25 3.36
CA SER A 383 17.62 -10.27 3.89
C SER A 383 16.33 -9.67 4.42
N VAL A 384 15.20 -10.28 4.09
CA VAL A 384 13.87 -9.84 4.51
C VAL A 384 13.19 -10.93 5.32
N VAL A 385 12.69 -10.58 6.50
CA VAL A 385 12.02 -11.49 7.43
C VAL A 385 10.61 -10.99 7.71
N ASN A 386 9.59 -11.83 7.41
CA ASN A 386 8.20 -11.58 7.79
C ASN A 386 8.04 -11.69 9.32
N LEU A 387 7.33 -10.73 9.94
CA LEU A 387 7.12 -10.74 11.40
C LEU A 387 6.10 -11.78 11.86
N LYS A 388 5.36 -12.40 10.96
CA LYS A 388 4.41 -13.50 11.21
C LYS A 388 3.27 -13.11 12.15
N SER A 389 2.40 -14.08 12.46
CA SER A 389 1.35 -13.93 13.48
C SER A 389 1.98 -13.80 14.89
N PRO A 390 1.43 -12.96 15.78
CA PRO A 390 0.20 -12.15 15.65
C PRO A 390 0.41 -10.73 15.13
N VAL A 391 1.65 -10.32 14.79
CA VAL A 391 1.92 -8.99 14.22
C VAL A 391 1.24 -8.91 12.86
N ASN A 392 1.54 -9.83 11.96
CA ASN A 392 0.84 -9.94 10.69
C ASN A 392 -0.42 -10.82 10.80
N SER A 393 -1.40 -10.52 9.99
CA SER A 393 -2.70 -11.15 9.92
C SER A 393 -3.14 -11.38 8.47
N SER A 394 -4.37 -11.81 8.25
CA SER A 394 -4.94 -11.87 6.90
C SER A 394 -5.28 -10.50 6.30
N GLY A 395 -5.37 -9.45 7.12
CA GLY A 395 -5.64 -8.08 6.69
C GLY A 395 -4.42 -7.39 6.07
N ASP A 396 -4.48 -6.07 6.01
CA ASP A 396 -3.31 -5.24 5.79
C ASP A 396 -2.71 -4.89 7.14
N ASP A 397 -1.43 -5.14 7.33
CA ASP A 397 -0.66 -4.82 8.52
C ASP A 397 0.50 -3.92 8.11
N PHE A 398 0.56 -2.68 8.66
CA PHE A 398 1.49 -1.69 8.16
C PHE A 398 1.82 -0.57 9.16
N GLY A 399 2.76 0.29 8.81
CA GLY A 399 3.09 1.50 9.57
C GLY A 399 3.58 1.21 10.98
N MET A 400 4.45 0.20 11.15
CA MET A 400 5.01 -0.18 12.45
C MET A 400 6.00 0.88 12.95
N ILE A 401 5.91 1.16 14.25
CA ILE A 401 6.90 1.93 15.01
C ILE A 401 7.26 1.20 16.29
N ILE A 402 8.53 1.24 16.70
CA ILE A 402 9.06 0.49 17.86
C ILE A 402 9.83 1.44 18.77
N GLU A 403 9.66 1.31 20.08
CA GLU A 403 10.46 2.01 21.08
C GLU A 403 11.92 1.54 21.05
N ARG A 404 12.87 2.42 21.31
CA ARG A 404 14.30 2.13 21.15
C ARG A 404 14.88 1.08 22.07
N LYS A 405 14.34 0.95 23.25
CA LYS A 405 14.87 0.05 24.30
C LYS A 405 14.02 -1.17 24.52
N ASP A 406 12.74 -1.06 24.22
CA ASP A 406 11.76 -2.10 24.46
C ASP A 406 11.24 -2.64 23.14
N GLU A 407 10.87 -3.91 23.10
CA GLU A 407 10.17 -4.50 21.97
C GLU A 407 8.67 -4.15 21.98
N ARG A 408 8.34 -2.93 22.43
CA ARG A 408 6.98 -2.38 22.42
C ARG A 408 6.86 -1.40 21.29
N GLY A 409 5.69 -1.34 20.73
CA GLY A 409 5.41 -0.41 19.67
C GLY A 409 3.96 -0.42 19.23
N TYR A 410 3.75 0.19 18.10
CA TYR A 410 2.43 0.34 17.51
C TYR A 410 2.51 0.04 16.03
N PHE A 411 1.42 -0.42 15.46
CA PHE A 411 1.25 -0.59 14.03
C PHE A 411 -0.21 -0.46 13.65
N THR A 412 -0.48 -0.41 12.38
CA THR A 412 -1.84 -0.34 11.83
C THR A 412 -2.27 -1.69 11.30
N SER A 413 -3.54 -2.03 11.48
CA SER A 413 -4.14 -3.23 10.90
C SER A 413 -5.62 -3.06 10.62
N ASN A 414 -6.10 -3.64 9.51
CA ASN A 414 -7.54 -3.77 9.24
C ASN A 414 -8.05 -5.20 9.48
N ARG A 415 -7.39 -5.91 10.41
CA ARG A 415 -7.80 -7.24 10.85
C ARG A 415 -9.19 -7.26 11.44
N LYS A 416 -9.85 -8.42 11.44
CA LYS A 416 -11.16 -8.59 12.06
C LYS A 416 -11.14 -8.22 13.54
N GLY A 417 -12.20 -7.56 14.01
CA GLY A 417 -12.35 -7.16 15.42
C GLY A 417 -11.87 -5.76 15.72
N GLY A 418 -11.49 -4.98 14.70
CA GLY A 418 -11.24 -3.56 14.80
C GLY A 418 -12.50 -2.71 15.04
N LYS A 419 -12.32 -1.40 15.16
CA LYS A 419 -13.41 -0.41 15.32
C LYS A 419 -13.79 0.25 14.00
N GLY A 420 -12.79 0.52 13.15
CA GLY A 420 -12.93 1.24 11.90
C GLY A 420 -12.54 0.44 10.66
N GLY A 421 -12.04 1.13 9.66
CA GLY A 421 -11.39 0.55 8.50
C GLY A 421 -10.00 0.05 8.88
N ASP A 422 -9.08 0.98 9.08
CA ASP A 422 -7.76 0.73 9.63
C ASP A 422 -7.75 1.14 11.10
N ASP A 423 -7.12 0.35 11.95
CA ASP A 423 -7.04 0.60 13.38
C ASP A 423 -5.59 0.48 13.88
N ILE A 424 -5.24 1.28 14.87
CA ILE A 424 -3.94 1.22 15.53
C ILE A 424 -3.95 0.17 16.63
N TYR A 425 -2.95 -0.70 16.61
CA TYR A 425 -2.70 -1.74 17.59
C TYR A 425 -1.38 -1.48 18.31
N GLN A 426 -1.29 -1.94 19.54
CA GLN A 426 -0.04 -2.03 20.31
C GLN A 426 0.45 -3.47 20.40
N PHE A 427 1.75 -3.65 20.56
CA PHE A 427 2.36 -4.95 20.77
C PHE A 427 3.50 -4.90 21.79
#